data_ffc1ddbb54e349ded0f84456d6c70ab3
#
_entry.id   ffc1ddbb54e349ded0f84456d6c70ab3
#
_cell.length_a   1.000
_cell.length_b   1.000
_cell.length_c   1.000
_cell.angle_alpha   90.00
_cell.angle_beta   90.00
_cell.angle_gamma   90.00
#
_symmetry.space_group_name_H-M   'P 1'
#
loop_
_entity.id
_entity.type
_entity.pdbx_description
1 polymer ?
#
loop_
_entity_poly.entity_id
_entity_poly.type
_entity_poly.pdbx_seq_one_letter_code
_entity_poly.pdbx_strand_id
1 'polypeptide(L)'
;PTVVTGSRALDLLELQGEPALDHLRRSLPPQQQSAARLPLASLCAVLLDDPGMTSDSARQQAFADGLLPPVAIIAANADGSLTLAQHVVAGSHLLWAIRLPEASAADMRRSLSALLPLVPPPLAAIAFSCIGRGPYHYGAADEDLACLHELLPQLPLIGAYGTGQMAPVPRGGNWLLQNAVVTALIRQPARRSDVQPDA
;
A
#
# COMPACT_ATOMS: atom_id res chain seq x y z
N PRO A 1 0.62 -5.96 17.56
CA PRO A 1 -0.24 -4.78 17.48
C PRO A 1 -0.18 -3.95 18.73
N THR A 2 -0.22 -2.64 18.59
CA THR A 2 -0.17 -1.66 19.70
C THR A 2 -1.49 -0.91 19.74
N VAL A 3 -2.03 -0.67 20.96
CA VAL A 3 -3.29 0.06 21.15
C VAL A 3 -3.05 1.56 21.01
N VAL A 4 -3.89 2.23 20.24
CA VAL A 4 -3.96 3.69 20.16
C VAL A 4 -4.63 4.20 21.41
N THR A 5 -3.91 4.93 22.27
CA THR A 5 -4.43 5.51 23.50
C THR A 5 -4.77 6.99 23.36
N GLY A 6 -4.20 7.69 22.39
CA GLY A 6 -4.51 9.10 22.11
C GLY A 6 -4.54 9.40 20.62
N SER A 7 -5.59 10.07 20.16
CA SER A 7 -5.71 10.53 18.77
C SER A 7 -6.56 11.81 18.68
N ARG A 8 -6.32 12.59 17.62
CA ARG A 8 -7.09 13.78 17.29
C ARG A 8 -7.15 13.95 15.77
N ALA A 9 -8.26 13.62 15.16
CA ALA A 9 -8.44 13.64 13.70
C ALA A 9 -7.38 12.76 13.00
N LEU A 10 -6.45 13.37 12.25
CA LEU A 10 -5.36 12.69 11.57
C LEU A 10 -4.13 12.49 12.46
N ASP A 11 -4.08 13.12 13.63
CA ASP A 11 -2.93 13.05 14.51
C ASP A 11 -3.04 11.86 15.47
N LEU A 12 -2.08 10.97 15.38
CA LEU A 12 -1.81 9.91 16.32
C LEU A 12 -0.96 10.50 17.46
N LEU A 13 -1.55 10.66 18.64
CA LEU A 13 -0.90 11.30 19.77
C LEU A 13 -0.11 10.29 20.60
N GLU A 14 -0.75 9.16 20.96
CA GLU A 14 -0.19 8.21 21.90
C GLU A 14 -0.50 6.76 21.51
N LEU A 15 0.46 5.90 21.79
CA LEU A 15 0.36 4.44 21.71
C LEU A 15 0.75 3.84 23.06
N GLN A 16 -0.17 3.09 23.69
CA GLN A 16 0.02 2.50 25.04
C GLN A 16 0.45 3.53 26.10
N GLY A 17 -0.05 4.78 25.99
CA GLY A 17 0.27 5.87 26.93
C GLY A 17 1.62 6.55 26.68
N GLU A 18 2.30 6.27 25.58
CA GLU A 18 3.57 6.87 25.18
C GLU A 18 3.38 7.73 23.92
N PRO A 19 4.09 8.85 23.78
CA PRO A 19 4.07 9.65 22.55
C PRO A 19 4.32 8.80 21.29
N ALA A 20 3.51 9.00 20.26
CA ALA A 20 3.53 8.15 19.06
C ALA A 20 4.88 8.14 18.36
N LEU A 21 5.57 9.28 18.32
CA LEU A 21 6.90 9.42 17.71
C LEU A 21 7.96 8.61 18.47
N ASP A 22 7.91 8.61 19.80
CA ASP A 22 8.86 7.87 20.64
C ASP A 22 8.62 6.36 20.50
N HIS A 23 7.34 5.94 20.50
CA HIS A 23 6.97 4.56 20.22
C HIS A 23 7.44 4.09 18.83
N LEU A 24 7.22 4.91 17.78
CA LEU A 24 7.73 4.60 16.43
C LEU A 24 9.24 4.44 16.45
N ARG A 25 9.96 5.42 17.01
CA ARG A 25 11.43 5.41 17.06
C ARG A 25 11.97 4.16 17.74
N ARG A 26 11.41 3.78 18.86
CA ARG A 26 11.80 2.57 19.61
C ARG A 26 11.49 1.28 18.85
N SER A 27 10.46 1.28 18.02
CA SER A 27 10.07 0.12 17.19
C SER A 27 10.97 -0.09 15.96
N LEU A 28 11.83 0.88 15.62
CA LEU A 28 12.76 0.77 14.50
C LEU A 28 13.97 -0.10 14.83
N PRO A 29 14.66 -0.65 13.81
CA PRO A 29 15.96 -1.30 13.98
C PRO A 29 16.95 -0.36 14.71
N PRO A 30 17.87 -0.89 15.56
CA PRO A 30 18.76 -0.07 16.38
C PRO A 30 19.54 0.99 15.63
N GLN A 31 19.95 0.70 14.39
CA GLN A 31 20.69 1.62 13.53
C GLN A 31 19.88 2.86 13.12
N GLN A 32 18.55 2.74 13.11
CA GLN A 32 17.63 3.82 12.72
C GLN A 32 17.07 4.59 13.92
N GLN A 33 17.12 4.02 15.13
CA GLN A 33 16.60 4.67 16.33
C GLN A 33 17.30 5.98 16.66
N SER A 34 18.61 6.06 16.44
CA SER A 34 19.45 7.24 16.71
C SER A 34 19.52 8.23 15.54
N ALA A 35 18.85 7.96 14.43
CA ALA A 35 18.84 8.85 13.29
C ALA A 35 18.27 10.23 13.64
N ALA A 36 18.99 11.30 13.27
CA ALA A 36 18.54 12.68 13.49
C ALA A 36 17.20 12.97 12.78
N ARG A 37 16.97 12.33 11.62
CA ARG A 37 15.72 12.39 10.88
C ARG A 37 15.23 10.97 10.59
N LEU A 38 13.96 10.70 10.92
CA LEU A 38 13.32 9.45 10.55
C LEU A 38 12.99 9.46 9.06
N PRO A 39 13.16 8.31 8.37
CA PRO A 39 12.82 8.19 6.95
C PRO A 39 11.29 7.98 6.80
N LEU A 40 10.49 9.00 7.15
CA LEU A 40 9.02 8.90 7.18
C LEU A 40 8.42 8.42 5.86
N ALA A 41 9.07 8.76 4.73
CA ALA A 41 8.62 8.30 3.41
C ALA A 41 8.66 6.77 3.24
N SER A 42 9.50 6.08 4.01
CA SER A 42 9.61 4.61 3.99
C SER A 42 8.85 3.94 5.13
N LEU A 43 8.26 4.72 6.04
CA LEU A 43 7.52 4.21 7.19
C LEU A 43 6.03 4.39 6.97
N CYS A 44 5.24 3.44 7.46
CA CYS A 44 3.79 3.53 7.43
C CYS A 44 3.18 2.86 8.66
N ALA A 45 1.95 3.25 8.95
CA ALA A 45 1.08 2.60 9.90
C ALA A 45 0.17 1.61 9.16
N VAL A 46 -0.17 0.50 9.81
CA VAL A 46 -1.23 -0.40 9.37
C VAL A 46 -2.27 -0.42 10.48
N LEU A 47 -3.46 0.11 10.20
CA LEU A 47 -4.56 0.13 11.15
C LEU A 47 -5.27 -1.22 11.11
N LEU A 48 -5.54 -1.78 12.28
CA LEU A 48 -6.25 -3.03 12.45
C LEU A 48 -7.66 -2.70 12.96
N ASP A 49 -8.65 -2.87 12.11
CA ASP A 49 -10.05 -2.64 12.48
C ASP A 49 -10.61 -3.80 13.34
N ASP A 50 -9.99 -4.97 13.25
CA ASP A 50 -10.38 -6.16 14.00
C ASP A 50 -9.30 -6.55 15.04
N PRO A 51 -9.49 -6.21 16.32
CA PRO A 51 -8.58 -6.62 17.38
C PRO A 51 -8.52 -8.16 17.57
N GLY A 52 -9.49 -8.89 17.04
CA GLY A 52 -9.51 -10.35 17.05
C GLY A 52 -8.49 -11.00 16.13
N MET A 53 -7.89 -10.23 15.23
CA MET A 53 -6.81 -10.73 14.35
C MET A 53 -5.50 -10.88 15.15
N THR A 54 -5.39 -11.94 15.92
CA THR A 54 -4.32 -12.14 16.90
C THR A 54 -3.09 -12.85 16.36
N SER A 55 -3.20 -13.63 15.28
CA SER A 55 -2.07 -14.37 14.74
C SER A 55 -1.30 -13.56 13.68
N ASP A 56 0.03 -13.66 13.70
CA ASP A 56 0.88 -12.98 12.72
C ASP A 56 0.66 -13.52 11.30
N SER A 57 0.35 -14.81 11.15
CA SER A 57 0.01 -15.41 9.86
C SER A 57 -1.28 -14.83 9.28
N ALA A 58 -2.32 -14.64 10.09
CA ALA A 58 -3.57 -14.02 9.65
C ALA A 58 -3.37 -12.56 9.22
N ARG A 59 -2.52 -11.80 9.94
CA ARG A 59 -2.16 -10.41 9.58
C ARG A 59 -1.37 -10.35 8.28
N GLN A 60 -0.37 -11.25 8.12
CA GLN A 60 0.42 -11.34 6.89
C GLN A 60 -0.47 -11.68 5.69
N GLN A 61 -1.39 -12.63 5.85
CA GLN A 61 -2.33 -12.97 4.80
C GLN A 61 -3.26 -11.81 4.47
N ALA A 62 -3.86 -11.17 5.48
CA ALA A 62 -4.73 -10.01 5.28
C ALA A 62 -4.00 -8.83 4.61
N PHE A 63 -2.72 -8.62 4.94
CA PHE A 63 -1.89 -7.62 4.26
C PHE A 63 -1.62 -8.01 2.80
N ALA A 64 -1.26 -9.27 2.55
CA ALA A 64 -1.05 -9.79 1.19
C ALA A 64 -2.31 -9.71 0.32
N ASP A 65 -3.48 -9.90 0.93
CA ASP A 65 -4.79 -9.80 0.25
C ASP A 65 -5.26 -8.34 0.06
N GLY A 66 -4.45 -7.34 0.48
CA GLY A 66 -4.81 -5.93 0.39
C GLY A 66 -5.92 -5.50 1.36
N LEU A 67 -6.23 -6.31 2.36
CA LEU A 67 -7.26 -6.02 3.38
C LEU A 67 -6.76 -5.08 4.48
N LEU A 68 -5.45 -4.89 4.58
CA LEU A 68 -4.76 -4.01 5.54
C LEU A 68 -3.87 -3.02 4.78
N PRO A 69 -4.44 -1.97 4.17
CA PRO A 69 -3.65 -1.02 3.42
C PRO A 69 -2.71 -0.22 4.34
N PRO A 70 -1.45 0.01 3.91
CA PRO A 70 -0.55 0.87 4.65
C PRO A 70 -1.00 2.32 4.60
N VAL A 71 -0.98 2.99 5.74
CA VAL A 71 -1.30 4.41 5.91
C VAL A 71 0.00 5.20 6.01
N ALA A 72 0.18 6.17 5.12
CA ALA A 72 1.39 7.00 5.11
C ALA A 72 1.48 7.88 6.36
N ILE A 73 2.70 8.08 6.86
CA ILE A 73 3.02 9.08 7.88
C ILE A 73 3.38 10.37 7.16
N ILE A 74 2.56 11.40 7.31
CA ILE A 74 2.71 12.69 6.62
C ILE A 74 3.72 13.58 7.31
N ALA A 75 3.70 13.61 8.64
CA ALA A 75 4.58 14.44 9.45
C ALA A 75 4.87 13.85 10.84
N ALA A 76 6.01 14.20 11.38
CA ALA A 76 6.31 14.10 12.80
C ALA A 76 6.26 15.51 13.40
N ASN A 77 5.46 15.70 14.43
CA ASN A 77 5.16 16.99 15.03
C ASN A 77 6.06 17.27 16.23
N ALA A 78 6.21 18.54 16.57
CA ALA A 78 7.07 18.98 17.69
C ALA A 78 6.56 18.51 19.07
N ASP A 79 5.27 18.21 19.19
CA ASP A 79 4.65 17.66 20.39
C ASP A 79 4.79 16.14 20.55
N GLY A 80 5.52 15.48 19.65
CA GLY A 80 5.71 14.03 19.65
C GLY A 80 4.57 13.24 19.00
N SER A 81 3.57 13.90 18.43
CA SER A 81 2.53 13.24 17.63
C SER A 81 2.98 12.97 16.20
N LEU A 82 2.26 12.09 15.51
CA LEU A 82 2.45 11.76 14.11
C LEU A 82 1.16 12.05 13.34
N THR A 83 1.24 12.86 12.27
CA THR A 83 0.10 13.06 11.36
C THR A 83 0.07 11.92 10.34
N LEU A 84 -1.04 11.18 10.29
CA LEU A 84 -1.27 10.09 9.35
C LEU A 84 -2.11 10.56 8.17
N ALA A 85 -2.04 9.84 7.05
CA ALA A 85 -2.86 10.11 5.87
C ALA A 85 -4.33 9.66 6.00
N GLN A 86 -4.69 9.08 7.14
CA GLN A 86 -6.01 8.56 7.44
C GLN A 86 -6.39 8.88 8.89
N HIS A 87 -7.67 9.03 9.14
CA HIS A 87 -8.22 9.16 10.48
C HIS A 87 -7.85 7.97 11.36
N VAL A 88 -7.42 8.24 12.59
CA VAL A 88 -7.11 7.22 13.57
C VAL A 88 -7.97 7.46 14.82
N VAL A 89 -8.49 6.37 15.40
CA VAL A 89 -9.42 6.41 16.52
C VAL A 89 -8.77 5.78 17.75
N ALA A 90 -8.88 6.43 18.90
CA ALA A 90 -8.45 5.84 20.17
C ALA A 90 -9.19 4.52 20.43
N GLY A 91 -8.48 3.51 20.91
CA GLY A 91 -8.96 2.15 21.08
C GLY A 91 -8.71 1.22 19.87
N SER A 92 -8.39 1.75 18.68
CA SER A 92 -7.95 0.93 17.55
C SER A 92 -6.56 0.33 17.79
N HIS A 93 -6.18 -0.63 16.95
CA HIS A 93 -4.86 -1.26 16.99
C HIS A 93 -4.04 -0.87 15.77
N LEU A 94 -2.74 -0.75 15.96
CA LEU A 94 -1.79 -0.33 14.93
C LEU A 94 -0.56 -1.25 14.91
N LEU A 95 -0.03 -1.44 13.70
CA LEU A 95 1.32 -1.98 13.45
C LEU A 95 2.14 -0.94 12.69
N TRP A 96 3.44 -0.88 12.98
CA TRP A 96 4.39 -0.19 12.12
C TRP A 96 4.87 -1.11 11.01
N ALA A 97 5.02 -0.56 9.81
CA ALA A 97 5.59 -1.26 8.68
C ALA A 97 6.62 -0.39 7.97
N ILE A 98 7.57 -1.07 7.32
CA ILE A 98 8.61 -0.42 6.51
C ILE A 98 8.35 -0.80 5.05
N ARG A 99 8.32 0.20 4.19
CA ARG A 99 8.20 0.03 2.75
C ARG A 99 9.60 -0.24 2.18
N LEU A 100 9.78 -1.43 1.62
CA LEU A 100 11.04 -1.85 1.00
C LEU A 100 10.89 -1.83 -0.53
N PRO A 101 11.81 -1.21 -1.28
CA PRO A 101 11.77 -1.18 -2.75
C PRO A 101 11.66 -2.57 -3.38
N GLU A 102 12.48 -3.51 -2.92
CA GLU A 102 12.49 -4.89 -3.40
C GLU A 102 11.17 -5.64 -3.12
N ALA A 103 10.53 -5.38 -1.97
CA ALA A 103 9.23 -5.96 -1.65
C ALA A 103 8.13 -5.37 -2.54
N SER A 104 8.23 -4.07 -2.84
CA SER A 104 7.31 -3.38 -3.76
C SER A 104 7.42 -3.93 -5.19
N ALA A 105 8.62 -4.09 -5.72
CA ALA A 105 8.87 -4.66 -7.05
C ALA A 105 8.38 -6.12 -7.13
N ALA A 106 8.66 -6.93 -6.10
CA ALA A 106 8.18 -8.31 -6.02
C ALA A 106 6.64 -8.39 -5.98
N ASP A 107 5.98 -7.45 -5.28
CA ASP A 107 4.52 -7.36 -5.22
C ASP A 107 3.91 -7.03 -6.58
N MET A 108 4.46 -6.05 -7.31
CA MET A 108 4.02 -5.72 -8.66
C MET A 108 4.12 -6.93 -9.59
N ARG A 109 5.27 -7.61 -9.60
CA ARG A 109 5.50 -8.80 -10.41
C ARG A 109 4.52 -9.92 -10.05
N ARG A 110 4.31 -10.19 -8.78
CA ARG A 110 3.37 -11.21 -8.29
C ARG A 110 1.94 -10.90 -8.75
N SER A 111 1.50 -9.65 -8.60
CA SER A 111 0.14 -9.21 -8.95
C SER A 111 -0.11 -9.34 -10.46
N LEU A 112 0.81 -8.89 -11.30
CA LEU A 112 0.70 -9.04 -12.76
C LEU A 112 0.75 -10.51 -13.19
N SER A 113 1.69 -11.28 -12.64
CA SER A 113 1.83 -12.71 -12.98
C SER A 113 0.60 -13.53 -12.58
N ALA A 114 -0.09 -13.15 -11.51
CA ALA A 114 -1.34 -13.78 -11.11
C ALA A 114 -2.52 -13.38 -12.01
N LEU A 115 -2.55 -12.12 -12.48
CA LEU A 115 -3.65 -11.60 -13.30
C LEU A 115 -3.58 -12.07 -14.76
N LEU A 116 -2.40 -12.07 -15.37
CA LEU A 116 -2.22 -12.31 -16.80
C LEU A 116 -2.80 -13.66 -17.31
N PRO A 117 -2.68 -14.79 -16.58
CA PRO A 117 -3.28 -16.04 -16.99
C PRO A 117 -4.82 -16.06 -16.96
N LEU A 118 -5.42 -15.16 -16.19
CA LEU A 118 -6.88 -15.11 -15.98
C LEU A 118 -7.60 -14.27 -17.05
N VAL A 119 -6.87 -13.58 -17.90
CA VAL A 119 -7.44 -12.68 -18.90
C VAL A 119 -6.89 -12.99 -20.29
N PRO A 120 -7.69 -12.82 -21.37
CA PRO A 120 -7.17 -12.86 -22.72
C PRO A 120 -6.04 -11.84 -22.91
N PRO A 121 -5.13 -12.02 -23.90
CA PRO A 121 -4.06 -11.07 -24.16
C PRO A 121 -4.59 -9.64 -24.24
N PRO A 122 -4.04 -8.71 -23.45
CA PRO A 122 -4.51 -7.33 -23.45
C PRO A 122 -4.11 -6.59 -24.74
N LEU A 123 -4.92 -5.61 -25.12
CA LEU A 123 -4.66 -4.73 -26.28
C LEU A 123 -3.87 -3.48 -25.87
N ALA A 124 -4.06 -3.02 -24.64
CA ALA A 124 -3.39 -1.86 -24.06
C ALA A 124 -3.43 -1.93 -22.53
N ALA A 125 -2.60 -1.14 -21.88
CA ALA A 125 -2.63 -0.94 -20.43
C ALA A 125 -2.69 0.55 -20.07
N ILE A 126 -3.34 0.85 -18.94
CA ILE A 126 -3.31 2.16 -18.30
C ILE A 126 -2.74 1.96 -16.91
N ALA A 127 -1.65 2.66 -16.57
CA ALA A 127 -1.01 2.55 -15.27
C ALA A 127 -1.03 3.89 -14.54
N PHE A 128 -1.57 3.88 -13.31
CA PHE A 128 -1.51 5.02 -12.39
C PHE A 128 -0.62 4.66 -11.23
N SER A 129 0.52 5.35 -11.10
CA SER A 129 1.47 5.13 -10.03
C SER A 129 1.46 6.29 -9.04
N CYS A 130 1.55 6.00 -7.75
CA CYS A 130 1.77 7.02 -6.75
C CYS A 130 3.20 7.57 -6.87
N ILE A 131 3.35 8.89 -6.81
CA ILE A 131 4.67 9.53 -6.83
C ILE A 131 5.59 9.02 -5.69
N GLY A 132 5.00 8.59 -4.58
CA GLY A 132 5.72 7.95 -3.48
C GLY A 132 6.15 6.49 -3.77
N ARG A 133 5.87 5.95 -4.96
CA ARG A 133 6.29 4.61 -5.40
C ARG A 133 7.17 4.62 -6.65
N GLY A 134 7.32 5.73 -7.31
CA GLY A 134 8.15 5.86 -8.51
C GLY A 134 9.65 5.86 -8.24
N PRO A 135 10.46 6.49 -9.11
CA PRO A 135 11.92 6.47 -9.05
C PRO A 135 12.52 6.86 -7.71
N TYR A 136 11.87 7.74 -6.94
CA TYR A 136 12.33 8.13 -5.60
C TYR A 136 12.29 6.99 -4.59
N HIS A 137 11.29 6.09 -4.71
CA HIS A 137 11.19 4.92 -3.86
C HIS A 137 12.22 3.86 -4.24
N TYR A 138 12.43 3.67 -5.53
CA TYR A 138 13.35 2.67 -6.06
C TYR A 138 14.81 3.16 -6.12
N GLY A 139 15.05 4.44 -5.95
CA GLY A 139 16.38 5.05 -5.92
C GLY A 139 16.97 5.39 -7.28
N ALA A 140 16.37 4.95 -8.39
CA ALA A 140 16.83 5.22 -9.77
C ALA A 140 15.70 5.11 -10.78
N ALA A 141 15.56 3.94 -11.43
CA ALA A 141 14.49 3.66 -12.39
C ALA A 141 13.18 3.26 -11.67
N ASP A 142 12.07 3.38 -12.38
CA ASP A 142 10.78 2.87 -11.90
C ASP A 142 10.68 1.36 -12.17
N GLU A 143 10.84 0.55 -11.12
CA GLU A 143 10.79 -0.92 -11.20
C GLU A 143 9.39 -1.44 -11.53
N ASP A 144 8.32 -0.70 -11.19
CA ASP A 144 6.96 -1.08 -11.55
C ASP A 144 6.75 -0.95 -13.06
N LEU A 145 7.24 0.13 -13.64
CA LEU A 145 7.21 0.36 -15.09
C LEU A 145 8.10 -0.66 -15.83
N ALA A 146 9.28 -0.94 -15.30
CA ALA A 146 10.17 -1.96 -15.85
C ALA A 146 9.51 -3.35 -15.84
N CYS A 147 8.82 -3.70 -14.76
CA CYS A 147 8.07 -4.95 -14.64
C CYS A 147 6.93 -5.04 -15.68
N LEU A 148 6.19 -3.93 -15.91
CA LEU A 148 5.16 -3.88 -16.96
C LEU A 148 5.75 -4.13 -18.35
N HIS A 149 6.87 -3.48 -18.69
CA HIS A 149 7.52 -3.67 -19.98
C HIS A 149 8.11 -5.07 -20.17
N GLU A 150 8.60 -5.70 -19.11
CA GLU A 150 9.14 -7.05 -19.16
C GLU A 150 8.03 -8.09 -19.37
N LEU A 151 6.93 -8.00 -18.60
CA LEU A 151 5.85 -8.98 -18.65
C LEU A 151 4.89 -8.76 -19.84
N LEU A 152 4.83 -7.54 -20.35
CA LEU A 152 3.95 -7.11 -21.44
C LEU A 152 4.75 -6.36 -22.51
N PRO A 153 5.73 -7.02 -23.15
CA PRO A 153 6.56 -6.37 -24.15
C PRO A 153 5.70 -5.91 -25.33
N GLN A 154 5.97 -4.69 -25.81
CA GLN A 154 5.26 -4.06 -26.95
C GLN A 154 3.77 -3.71 -26.70
N LEU A 155 3.24 -3.93 -25.49
CA LEU A 155 1.88 -3.51 -25.18
C LEU A 155 1.82 -1.97 -25.13
N PRO A 156 0.90 -1.31 -25.86
CA PRO A 156 0.67 0.11 -25.71
C PRO A 156 0.33 0.45 -24.25
N LEU A 157 1.12 1.32 -23.64
CA LEU A 157 0.99 1.73 -22.25
C LEU A 157 0.88 3.25 -22.16
N ILE A 158 -0.13 3.73 -21.42
CA ILE A 158 -0.28 5.12 -21.02
C ILE A 158 -0.53 5.17 -19.53
N GLY A 159 -0.17 6.27 -18.89
CA GLY A 159 -0.43 6.43 -17.45
C GLY A 159 0.02 7.77 -16.92
N ALA A 160 -0.07 7.92 -15.61
CA ALA A 160 0.35 9.12 -14.92
C ALA A 160 0.81 8.80 -13.48
N TYR A 161 1.70 9.66 -12.97
CA TYR A 161 1.98 9.73 -11.54
C TYR A 161 0.97 10.65 -10.87
N GLY A 162 0.48 10.22 -9.71
CA GLY A 162 -0.42 10.99 -8.85
C GLY A 162 -0.04 10.86 -7.38
N THR A 163 -0.76 11.57 -6.51
CA THR A 163 -0.53 11.51 -5.06
C THR A 163 -1.32 10.39 -4.37
N GLY A 164 -2.20 9.72 -5.12
CA GLY A 164 -2.98 8.56 -4.71
C GLY A 164 -3.82 8.07 -5.88
N GLN A 165 -4.27 6.83 -5.81
CA GLN A 165 -5.10 6.18 -6.82
C GLN A 165 -6.38 5.68 -6.21
N MET A 166 -7.49 5.82 -6.92
CA MET A 166 -8.75 5.18 -6.55
C MET A 166 -8.90 3.88 -7.32
N ALA A 167 -9.12 2.79 -6.61
CA ALA A 167 -9.30 1.48 -7.21
C ALA A 167 -10.31 0.63 -6.43
N PRO A 168 -10.98 -0.31 -7.11
CA PRO A 168 -11.82 -1.29 -6.45
C PRO A 168 -10.98 -2.18 -5.53
N VAL A 169 -11.57 -2.60 -4.42
CA VAL A 169 -10.94 -3.51 -3.46
C VAL A 169 -11.75 -4.78 -3.31
N PRO A 170 -11.13 -5.91 -2.85
CA PRO A 170 -11.80 -7.20 -2.78
C PRO A 170 -13.09 -7.22 -1.95
N ARG A 171 -13.20 -6.37 -0.93
CA ARG A 171 -14.41 -6.23 -0.10
C ARG A 171 -15.52 -5.38 -0.72
N GLY A 172 -15.33 -4.92 -1.94
CA GLY A 172 -16.25 -4.03 -2.66
C GLY A 172 -16.01 -2.55 -2.37
N GLY A 173 -16.54 -1.70 -3.27
CA GLY A 173 -16.32 -0.26 -3.24
C GLY A 173 -14.98 0.15 -3.82
N ASN A 174 -14.65 1.45 -3.69
CA ASN A 174 -13.38 2.02 -4.15
C ASN A 174 -12.66 2.66 -2.96
N TRP A 175 -11.36 2.41 -2.87
CA TRP A 175 -10.50 3.02 -1.86
C TRP A 175 -9.52 3.99 -2.50
N LEU A 176 -9.12 4.99 -1.73
CA LEU A 176 -7.97 5.83 -2.04
C LEU A 176 -6.71 5.11 -1.54
N LEU A 177 -5.91 4.65 -2.49
CA LEU A 177 -4.68 3.93 -2.23
C LEU A 177 -3.49 4.89 -2.40
N GLN A 178 -2.69 5.03 -1.37
CA GLN A 178 -1.42 5.76 -1.42
C GLN A 178 -0.25 4.78 -1.55
N ASN A 179 0.85 5.26 -2.14
CA ASN A 179 2.05 4.44 -2.35
C ASN A 179 1.75 3.13 -3.11
N ALA A 180 0.77 3.16 -4.00
CA ALA A 180 0.29 2.03 -4.78
C ALA A 180 0.42 2.29 -6.28
N VAL A 181 0.39 1.20 -7.05
CA VAL A 181 0.21 1.23 -8.50
C VAL A 181 -1.11 0.55 -8.84
N VAL A 182 -1.89 1.18 -9.69
CA VAL A 182 -3.13 0.60 -10.23
C VAL A 182 -2.95 0.46 -11.73
N THR A 183 -3.03 -0.78 -12.24
CA THR A 183 -2.92 -1.08 -13.66
C THR A 183 -4.24 -1.63 -14.19
N ALA A 184 -4.80 -0.97 -15.19
CA ALA A 184 -5.96 -1.45 -15.92
C ALA A 184 -5.50 -2.10 -17.24
N LEU A 185 -5.87 -3.35 -17.48
CA LEU A 185 -5.63 -4.06 -18.73
C LEU A 185 -6.89 -3.96 -19.60
N ILE A 186 -6.75 -3.36 -20.79
CA ILE A 186 -7.81 -3.24 -21.79
C ILE A 186 -7.78 -4.46 -22.68
N ARG A 187 -8.91 -5.15 -22.85
CA ARG A 187 -9.04 -6.34 -23.65
C ARG A 187 -10.24 -6.25 -24.59
N GLN A 188 -10.28 -7.10 -25.60
CA GLN A 188 -11.49 -7.26 -26.40
C GLN A 188 -12.63 -7.82 -25.54
N PRO A 189 -13.86 -7.35 -25.73
CA PRO A 189 -15.02 -7.97 -25.09
C PRO A 189 -15.13 -9.43 -25.56
N ALA A 190 -15.54 -10.33 -24.64
CA ALA A 190 -15.89 -11.69 -25.02
C ALA A 190 -16.97 -11.67 -26.11
N ARG A 191 -16.83 -12.49 -27.16
CA ARG A 191 -17.89 -12.61 -28.16
C ARG A 191 -19.12 -13.17 -27.48
N ARG A 192 -20.30 -12.66 -27.84
CA ARG A 192 -21.61 -13.12 -27.28
C ARG A 192 -21.86 -14.62 -27.47
N SER A 193 -21.15 -15.27 -28.42
CA SER A 193 -21.21 -16.72 -28.65
C SER A 193 -20.50 -17.56 -27.58
N ASP A 194 -19.68 -16.94 -26.72
CA ASP A 194 -18.90 -17.67 -25.71
C ASP A 194 -19.60 -17.70 -24.35
N VAL A 195 -20.76 -17.05 -24.23
CA VAL A 195 -21.62 -17.12 -23.05
C VAL A 195 -22.57 -18.32 -23.25
N GLN A 196 -22.19 -19.47 -22.70
CA GLN A 196 -23.13 -20.59 -22.59
C GLN A 196 -24.32 -20.12 -21.74
N PRO A 197 -25.56 -20.27 -22.22
CA PRO A 197 -26.72 -20.01 -21.35
C PRO A 197 -26.68 -21.02 -20.21
N ASP A 198 -26.73 -20.49 -18.99
CA ASP A 198 -26.91 -21.32 -17.80
C ASP A 198 -28.16 -22.18 -17.99
N ALA A 199 -27.95 -23.49 -17.91
CA ALA A 199 -29.02 -24.51 -17.95
C ALA A 199 -29.57 -24.77 -16.56
#